data_3fc42ddb50da91717a822e80767dcf8c
#
_entry.id   3fc42ddb50da91717a822e80767dcf8c
#
_cell.length_a   1.000
_cell.length_b   1.000
_cell.length_c   1.000
_cell.angle_alpha   90.00
_cell.angle_beta   90.00
_cell.angle_gamma   90.00
#
_symmetry.space_group_name_H-M   'P 1'
#
loop_
_entity.id
_entity.type
_entity.pdbx_description
1 polymer ?
#
loop_
_entity_poly.entity_id
_entity_poly.type
_entity_poly.pdbx_seq_one_letter_code
_entity_poly.pdbx_strand_id
1 'polypeptide(L)'
;MKKKMISALLIGAMAVSMAAGCGQNDTNDTNGASAGAEKTTAQEDSNQILFNGSSTLAPVITSIATDFFDTYKTWNAYDSSLPEEDIAIYVSAGGSGQGTKSIIDGTSTFGMVARRVKDEEKEAIKDEKEYQVGIDALTIAVNPENPVTSIMDDLSTEQIVALFSGEYKTWHDMDASLPAEDVVV
;
A
#
# COMPACT_ATOMS: atom_id res chain seq x y z
N MET A 1 43.08 5.95 -32.69
CA MET A 1 42.74 4.60 -33.14
C MET A 1 41.38 4.24 -32.61
N LYS A 2 40.40 4.10 -33.49
CA LYS A 2 38.97 3.87 -33.15
C LYS A 2 38.74 2.39 -33.01
N LYS A 3 38.30 1.91 -31.83
CA LYS A 3 37.78 0.54 -31.67
C LYS A 3 36.27 0.58 -31.57
N LYS A 4 35.63 0.10 -32.62
CA LYS A 4 34.19 -0.17 -32.65
C LYS A 4 33.91 -1.47 -31.92
N MET A 5 33.07 -1.48 -30.90
CA MET A 5 32.50 -2.68 -30.32
C MET A 5 31.11 -2.91 -30.87
N ILE A 6 30.93 -4.07 -31.45
CA ILE A 6 29.71 -4.55 -32.09
C ILE A 6 28.87 -5.22 -31.01
N SER A 7 27.68 -4.68 -30.75
CA SER A 7 26.68 -5.35 -29.91
C SER A 7 25.96 -6.43 -30.72
N ALA A 8 26.06 -7.67 -30.31
CA ALA A 8 25.27 -8.77 -30.86
C ALA A 8 23.90 -8.84 -30.13
N LEU A 9 22.84 -8.62 -30.90
CA LEU A 9 21.45 -8.75 -30.49
C LEU A 9 21.06 -10.24 -30.64
N LEU A 10 20.82 -10.94 -29.52
CA LEU A 10 20.22 -12.27 -29.51
C LEU A 10 18.72 -12.18 -29.39
N ILE A 11 18.03 -12.38 -30.51
CA ILE A 11 16.55 -12.52 -30.54
C ILE A 11 16.25 -14.01 -30.37
N GLY A 12 15.71 -14.38 -29.21
CA GLY A 12 15.15 -15.71 -28.95
C GLY A 12 13.67 -15.76 -29.37
N ALA A 13 13.37 -16.54 -30.40
CA ALA A 13 12.03 -16.83 -30.86
C ALA A 13 11.37 -17.86 -29.92
N MET A 14 10.28 -17.50 -29.23
CA MET A 14 9.41 -18.45 -28.56
C MET A 14 8.36 -18.97 -29.53
N ALA A 15 8.40 -20.26 -29.80
CA ALA A 15 7.38 -20.97 -30.55
C ALA A 15 6.13 -21.21 -29.69
N VAL A 16 4.99 -20.70 -30.13
CA VAL A 16 3.68 -20.97 -29.54
C VAL A 16 3.13 -22.26 -30.18
N SER A 17 2.98 -23.32 -29.39
CA SER A 17 2.24 -24.51 -29.80
C SER A 17 0.78 -24.41 -29.33
N MET A 18 -0.14 -24.14 -30.25
CA MET A 18 -1.57 -24.31 -30.06
C MET A 18 -1.95 -25.77 -30.33
N ALA A 19 -2.46 -26.46 -29.33
CA ALA A 19 -3.18 -27.72 -29.52
C ALA A 19 -4.67 -27.44 -29.27
N ALA A 20 -5.48 -27.55 -30.34
CA ALA A 20 -6.92 -27.51 -30.29
C ALA A 20 -7.44 -28.89 -29.82
N GLY A 21 -8.35 -28.90 -28.86
CA GLY A 21 -9.13 -30.06 -28.43
C GLY A 21 -10.53 -29.64 -28.08
N CYS A 22 -11.49 -29.85 -28.99
CA CYS A 22 -12.94 -29.81 -28.74
C CYS A 22 -13.36 -31.05 -27.96
N GLY A 23 -14.22 -30.86 -26.97
CA GLY A 23 -14.97 -31.92 -26.29
C GLY A 23 -16.03 -31.32 -25.38
N GLN A 24 -17.27 -31.47 -25.79
CA GLN A 24 -18.52 -30.99 -25.18
C GLN A 24 -18.95 -32.00 -24.12
N ASN A 25 -19.35 -31.61 -22.92
CA ASN A 25 -20.65 -31.86 -22.29
C ASN A 25 -20.72 -31.44 -20.81
N ASP A 26 -21.76 -30.74 -20.52
CA ASP A 26 -22.62 -30.52 -19.35
C ASP A 26 -22.23 -30.94 -17.92
N THR A 27 -22.60 -30.04 -17.08
CA THR A 27 -23.19 -30.00 -15.73
C THR A 27 -22.29 -29.47 -14.60
N ASN A 28 -22.71 -28.28 -14.14
CA ASN A 28 -22.84 -27.83 -12.74
C ASN A 28 -21.81 -28.35 -11.71
N ASP A 29 -20.91 -27.48 -11.27
CA ASP A 29 -20.80 -27.15 -9.84
C ASP A 29 -19.77 -26.04 -9.59
N THR A 30 -20.19 -25.09 -8.77
CA THR A 30 -19.45 -24.04 -8.14
C THR A 30 -18.20 -24.59 -7.42
N ASN A 31 -17.00 -24.16 -7.84
CA ASN A 31 -15.89 -23.97 -6.89
C ASN A 31 -14.84 -23.02 -7.46
N GLY A 32 -14.57 -21.95 -6.71
CA GLY A 32 -13.59 -20.95 -7.03
C GLY A 32 -12.20 -21.55 -7.25
N ALA A 33 -11.63 -21.24 -8.39
CA ALA A 33 -10.23 -21.49 -8.66
C ALA A 33 -9.38 -20.63 -7.70
N SER A 34 -8.94 -21.26 -6.63
CA SER A 34 -7.81 -20.81 -5.85
C SER A 34 -6.58 -20.91 -6.76
N ALA A 35 -6.17 -19.79 -7.34
CA ALA A 35 -4.83 -19.67 -7.88
C ALA A 35 -3.87 -19.93 -6.72
N GLY A 36 -3.21 -21.07 -6.74
CA GLY A 36 -2.14 -21.40 -5.82
C GLY A 36 -1.08 -20.33 -5.93
N ALA A 37 -1.05 -19.44 -4.96
CA ALA A 37 0.10 -18.60 -4.70
C ALA A 37 1.22 -19.57 -4.33
N GLU A 38 2.15 -19.79 -5.25
CA GLU A 38 3.45 -20.35 -4.91
C GLU A 38 3.97 -19.51 -3.75
N LYS A 39 4.14 -20.15 -2.61
CA LYS A 39 4.78 -19.59 -1.44
C LYS A 39 6.23 -19.35 -1.83
N THR A 40 6.49 -18.20 -2.45
CA THR A 40 7.84 -17.72 -2.64
C THR A 40 8.39 -17.50 -1.25
N THR A 41 9.15 -18.45 -0.76
CA THR A 41 10.02 -18.27 0.40
C THR A 41 11.07 -17.25 -0.03
N ALA A 42 10.70 -15.97 0.03
CA ALA A 42 11.65 -14.90 -0.09
C ALA A 42 12.38 -14.82 1.23
N GLN A 43 13.65 -15.05 1.15
CA GLN A 43 14.68 -14.56 2.06
C GLN A 43 15.61 -15.60 2.64
N GLU A 44 16.31 -16.25 1.75
CA GLU A 44 17.68 -16.61 2.06
C GLU A 44 18.58 -15.67 1.25
N ASP A 45 19.38 -14.85 1.95
CA ASP A 45 20.50 -14.03 1.44
C ASP A 45 20.22 -12.86 0.49
N SER A 46 19.14 -12.12 0.63
CA SER A 46 19.08 -10.83 -0.05
C SER A 46 19.28 -9.68 0.97
N ASN A 47 20.34 -8.88 0.77
CA ASN A 47 20.58 -7.63 1.49
C ASN A 47 19.55 -6.55 1.09
N GLN A 48 18.29 -6.96 0.89
CA GLN A 48 17.18 -6.11 0.49
C GLN A 48 16.30 -5.77 1.68
N ILE A 49 15.88 -4.52 1.75
CA ILE A 49 14.87 -4.09 2.71
C ILE A 49 13.55 -3.87 1.97
N LEU A 50 12.52 -4.59 2.40
CA LEU A 50 11.19 -4.55 1.79
C LEU A 50 10.21 -3.88 2.75
N PHE A 51 9.67 -2.73 2.34
CA PHE A 51 8.57 -2.05 3.01
C PHE A 51 7.26 -2.34 2.27
N ASN A 52 6.21 -2.72 3.00
CA ASN A 52 4.88 -2.89 2.43
C ASN A 52 3.82 -2.34 3.37
N GLY A 53 2.75 -1.75 2.83
CA GLY A 53 1.59 -1.36 3.62
C GLY A 53 1.02 0.01 3.30
N SER A 54 0.96 0.89 4.30
CA SER A 54 0.27 2.18 4.24
C SER A 54 0.66 3.04 3.04
N SER A 55 -0.35 3.43 2.25
CA SER A 55 -0.17 4.38 1.15
C SER A 55 0.19 5.79 1.64
N THR A 56 -0.22 6.18 2.85
CA THR A 56 0.15 7.45 3.49
C THR A 56 1.64 7.49 3.83
N LEU A 57 2.20 6.37 4.33
CA LEU A 57 3.61 6.29 4.70
C LEU A 57 4.54 6.04 3.50
N ALA A 58 4.04 5.44 2.43
CA ALA A 58 4.88 5.07 1.28
C ALA A 58 5.71 6.24 0.71
N PRO A 59 5.18 7.45 0.45
CA PRO A 59 5.98 8.56 -0.03
C PRO A 59 7.05 9.03 0.98
N VAL A 60 6.75 8.98 2.27
CA VAL A 60 7.69 9.36 3.34
C VAL A 60 8.86 8.38 3.38
N ILE A 61 8.57 7.09 3.42
CA ILE A 61 9.60 6.03 3.42
C ILE A 61 10.40 6.04 2.12
N THR A 62 9.75 6.29 0.97
CA THR A 62 10.46 6.42 -0.32
C THR A 62 11.45 7.57 -0.30
N SER A 63 11.08 8.73 0.26
CA SER A 63 11.99 9.87 0.39
C SER A 63 13.20 9.53 1.28
N ILE A 64 12.95 8.94 2.45
CA ILE A 64 14.00 8.51 3.37
C ILE A 64 14.93 7.48 2.71
N ALA A 65 14.37 6.49 2.01
CA ALA A 65 15.15 5.46 1.31
C ALA A 65 16.02 6.06 0.19
N THR A 66 15.49 7.05 -0.54
CA THR A 66 16.24 7.78 -1.58
C THR A 66 17.40 8.55 -0.98
N ASP A 67 17.15 9.32 0.09
CA ASP A 67 18.19 10.09 0.77
C ASP A 67 19.28 9.18 1.35
N PHE A 68 18.89 8.05 1.91
CA PHE A 68 19.82 7.04 2.44
C PHE A 68 20.68 6.43 1.32
N PHE A 69 20.05 6.03 0.21
CA PHE A 69 20.77 5.54 -0.96
C PHE A 69 21.72 6.61 -1.53
N ASP A 70 21.27 7.85 -1.65
CA ASP A 70 22.10 8.93 -2.17
C ASP A 70 23.30 9.24 -1.30
N THR A 71 23.17 9.05 0.02
CA THR A 71 24.24 9.26 0.98
C THR A 71 25.28 8.15 0.96
N TYR A 72 24.84 6.89 0.96
CA TYR A 72 25.74 5.75 1.21
C TYR A 72 26.05 4.91 -0.01
N LYS A 73 25.14 4.77 -0.99
CA LYS A 73 25.22 3.95 -2.20
C LYS A 73 25.33 2.44 -1.94
N THR A 74 26.23 2.02 -1.04
CA THR A 74 26.48 0.62 -0.69
C THR A 74 26.29 0.37 0.80
N TRP A 75 26.00 -0.87 1.18
CA TRP A 75 25.79 -1.24 2.59
C TRP A 75 27.04 -1.04 3.44
N ASN A 76 28.24 -1.40 2.92
CA ASN A 76 29.50 -1.22 3.65
C ASN A 76 29.91 0.25 3.82
N ALA A 77 29.41 1.16 2.98
CA ALA A 77 29.61 2.59 3.18
C ALA A 77 28.81 3.14 4.38
N TYR A 78 27.67 2.51 4.71
CA TYR A 78 26.89 2.80 5.92
C TYR A 78 27.52 2.13 7.14
N ASP A 79 27.85 0.84 7.08
CA ASP A 79 28.48 0.08 8.14
C ASP A 79 29.51 -0.89 7.53
N SER A 80 30.78 -0.71 7.90
CA SER A 80 31.89 -1.49 7.36
C SER A 80 31.84 -2.98 7.66
N SER A 81 30.95 -3.44 8.55
CA SER A 81 30.69 -4.86 8.82
C SER A 81 29.73 -5.51 7.81
N LEU A 82 29.05 -4.70 6.99
CA LEU A 82 28.12 -5.15 5.97
C LEU A 82 28.85 -5.40 4.64
N PRO A 83 28.25 -6.20 3.72
CA PRO A 83 28.87 -6.49 2.44
C PRO A 83 28.97 -5.24 1.54
N GLU A 84 29.94 -5.26 0.61
CA GLU A 84 30.11 -4.24 -0.42
C GLU A 84 29.14 -4.49 -1.57
N GLU A 85 27.85 -4.24 -1.30
CA GLU A 85 26.76 -4.40 -2.25
C GLU A 85 25.93 -3.12 -2.30
N ASP A 86 25.26 -2.86 -3.42
CA ASP A 86 24.39 -1.72 -3.57
C ASP A 86 23.22 -1.80 -2.59
N ILE A 87 22.84 -0.66 -2.01
CA ILE A 87 21.66 -0.56 -1.16
C ILE A 87 20.42 -0.83 -1.99
N ALA A 88 19.62 -1.81 -1.56
CA ALA A 88 18.37 -2.19 -2.20
C ALA A 88 17.21 -2.04 -1.20
N ILE A 89 16.40 -0.99 -1.37
CA ILE A 89 15.21 -0.71 -0.55
C ILE A 89 14.01 -0.59 -1.47
N TYR A 90 12.98 -1.38 -1.22
CA TYR A 90 11.74 -1.40 -2.01
C TYR A 90 10.57 -0.98 -1.13
N VAL A 91 9.72 -0.10 -1.67
CA VAL A 91 8.53 0.42 -0.98
C VAL A 91 7.30 0.10 -1.81
N SER A 92 6.36 -0.63 -1.22
CA SER A 92 5.11 -1.03 -1.86
C SER A 92 3.92 -0.53 -1.03
N ALA A 93 2.90 0.01 -1.71
CA ALA A 93 1.70 0.53 -1.09
C ALA A 93 0.51 -0.42 -1.30
N GLY A 94 0.00 -1.03 -0.23
CA GLY A 94 -1.15 -1.95 -0.26
C GLY A 94 -2.18 -1.67 0.84
N GLY A 95 -1.99 -0.58 1.60
CA GLY A 95 -2.80 -0.24 2.79
C GLY A 95 -2.26 -0.87 4.08
N SER A 96 -2.65 -0.28 5.23
CA SER A 96 -2.13 -0.67 6.56
C SER A 96 -2.35 -2.15 6.90
N GLY A 97 -3.50 -2.74 6.49
CA GLY A 97 -3.76 -4.17 6.70
C GLY A 97 -2.82 -5.08 5.91
N GLN A 98 -2.40 -4.67 4.72
CA GLN A 98 -1.41 -5.41 3.95
C GLN A 98 -0.01 -5.29 4.60
N GLY A 99 0.28 -4.16 5.25
CA GLY A 99 1.50 -3.96 6.01
C GLY A 99 1.66 -4.98 7.13
N THR A 100 0.67 -5.07 8.04
CA THR A 100 0.68 -6.06 9.13
C THR A 100 0.68 -7.49 8.62
N LYS A 101 -0.14 -7.79 7.59
CA LYS A 101 -0.19 -9.12 6.98
C LYS A 101 1.17 -9.54 6.41
N SER A 102 1.88 -8.66 5.72
CA SER A 102 3.17 -8.99 5.11
C SER A 102 4.27 -9.33 6.15
N ILE A 103 4.17 -8.75 7.36
CA ILE A 103 5.06 -9.11 8.47
C ILE A 103 4.69 -10.48 9.04
N ILE A 104 3.39 -10.74 9.25
CA ILE A 104 2.90 -12.04 9.73
C ILE A 104 3.31 -13.17 8.76
N ASP A 105 3.18 -12.91 7.46
CA ASP A 105 3.52 -13.88 6.40
C ASP A 105 5.05 -13.98 6.15
N GLY A 106 5.87 -13.10 6.73
CA GLY A 106 7.33 -13.04 6.50
C GLY A 106 7.72 -12.62 5.08
N THR A 107 6.86 -11.86 4.39
CA THR A 107 7.10 -11.42 3.00
C THR A 107 7.65 -10.00 2.89
N SER A 108 7.80 -9.29 4.01
CA SER A 108 8.40 -7.95 4.08
C SER A 108 9.28 -7.80 5.32
N THR A 109 10.30 -6.95 5.22
CA THR A 109 11.17 -6.59 6.33
C THR A 109 10.46 -5.63 7.29
N PHE A 110 9.71 -4.67 6.75
CA PHE A 110 8.94 -3.68 7.49
C PHE A 110 7.50 -3.60 7.00
N GLY A 111 6.56 -3.57 7.94
CA GLY A 111 5.15 -3.28 7.68
C GLY A 111 4.84 -1.81 7.96
N MET A 112 4.35 -1.09 6.95
CA MET A 112 3.92 0.30 7.11
C MET A 112 2.47 0.38 7.56
N VAL A 113 2.19 1.09 8.65
CA VAL A 113 0.86 1.18 9.23
C VAL A 113 0.55 2.61 9.63
N ALA A 114 -0.53 3.21 9.09
CA ALA A 114 -1.02 4.55 9.43
C ALA A 114 -2.21 4.51 10.40
N ARG A 115 -2.24 3.55 11.29
CA ARG A 115 -3.19 3.39 12.40
C ARG A 115 -2.51 2.66 13.54
N ARG A 116 -3.17 2.49 14.66
CA ARG A 116 -2.69 1.55 15.69
C ARG A 116 -2.71 0.12 15.14
N VAL A 117 -1.67 -0.63 15.44
CA VAL A 117 -1.66 -2.09 15.20
C VAL A 117 -2.71 -2.71 16.13
N LYS A 118 -3.56 -3.56 15.60
CA LYS A 118 -4.64 -4.19 16.39
C LYS A 118 -4.06 -5.25 17.31
N ASP A 119 -4.75 -5.54 18.42
CA ASP A 119 -4.27 -6.51 19.40
C ASP A 119 -4.08 -7.91 18.78
N GLU A 120 -5.02 -8.34 17.93
CA GLU A 120 -4.92 -9.61 17.20
C GLU A 120 -3.71 -9.66 16.22
N GLU A 121 -3.34 -8.51 15.62
CA GLU A 121 -2.16 -8.39 14.78
C GLU A 121 -0.88 -8.47 15.60
N LYS A 122 -0.87 -7.82 16.78
CA LYS A 122 0.26 -7.86 17.74
C LYS A 122 0.53 -9.28 18.25
N GLU A 123 -0.53 -10.00 18.57
CA GLU A 123 -0.42 -11.41 19.01
C GLU A 123 0.15 -12.33 17.92
N ALA A 124 -0.16 -12.01 16.64
CA ALA A 124 0.32 -12.78 15.50
C ALA A 124 1.78 -12.45 15.10
N ILE A 125 2.25 -11.23 15.39
CA ILE A 125 3.61 -10.79 15.10
C ILE A 125 4.49 -11.12 16.32
N LYS A 126 5.41 -12.06 16.14
CA LYS A 126 6.39 -12.40 17.19
C LYS A 126 7.44 -11.30 17.31
N ASP A 127 7.80 -10.95 18.55
CA ASP A 127 8.85 -9.96 18.85
C ASP A 127 8.61 -8.60 18.16
N GLU A 128 7.34 -8.16 18.12
CA GLU A 128 6.94 -6.89 17.51
C GLU A 128 7.78 -5.72 18.02
N LYS A 129 8.23 -4.89 17.07
CA LYS A 129 8.84 -3.58 17.33
C LYS A 129 8.13 -2.52 16.50
N GLU A 130 7.62 -1.50 17.17
CA GLU A 130 6.99 -0.36 16.52
C GLU A 130 7.97 0.83 16.46
N TYR A 131 8.11 1.41 15.28
CA TYR A 131 8.87 2.64 15.04
C TYR A 131 7.92 3.73 14.56
N GLN A 132 7.63 4.71 15.41
CA GLN A 132 6.80 5.85 15.02
C GLN A 132 7.62 6.82 14.19
N VAL A 133 7.24 7.04 12.94
CA VAL A 133 7.93 7.95 12.01
C VAL A 133 7.25 9.31 11.87
N GLY A 134 5.99 9.44 12.32
CA GLY A 134 5.25 10.70 12.26
C GLY A 134 3.86 10.58 12.87
N ILE A 135 3.12 11.68 12.78
CA ILE A 135 1.70 11.76 13.16
C ILE A 135 0.94 12.15 11.90
N ASP A 136 -0.11 11.40 11.59
CA ASP A 136 -1.06 11.68 10.52
C ASP A 136 -2.34 12.28 11.08
N ALA A 137 -2.97 13.18 10.31
CA ALA A 137 -4.25 13.78 10.66
C ALA A 137 -5.23 13.60 9.50
N LEU A 138 -6.31 12.87 9.76
CA LEU A 138 -7.44 12.79 8.84
C LEU A 138 -8.33 14.00 9.06
N THR A 139 -8.48 14.83 8.03
CA THR A 139 -9.37 16.00 8.05
C THR A 139 -10.53 15.81 7.09
N ILE A 140 -11.68 16.38 7.44
CA ILE A 140 -12.83 16.48 6.53
C ILE A 140 -12.77 17.84 5.87
N ALA A 141 -12.73 17.86 4.54
CA ALA A 141 -12.73 19.07 3.75
C ALA A 141 -14.08 19.24 3.05
N VAL A 142 -14.57 20.46 3.00
CA VAL A 142 -15.77 20.83 2.26
C VAL A 142 -15.41 21.90 1.23
N ASN A 143 -16.19 21.96 0.13
CA ASN A 143 -16.07 23.05 -0.83
C ASN A 143 -16.39 24.38 -0.13
N PRO A 144 -15.60 25.47 -0.32
CA PRO A 144 -15.89 26.79 0.24
C PRO A 144 -17.29 27.34 -0.08
N GLU A 145 -17.89 26.92 -1.19
CA GLU A 145 -19.24 27.29 -1.61
C GLU A 145 -20.33 26.40 -0.99
N ASN A 146 -19.95 25.38 -0.19
CA ASN A 146 -20.92 24.52 0.46
C ASN A 146 -21.72 25.31 1.50
N PRO A 147 -23.07 25.20 1.51
CA PRO A 147 -23.92 26.00 2.40
C PRO A 147 -23.59 25.81 3.90
N VAL A 148 -23.04 24.68 4.30
CA VAL A 148 -22.66 24.44 5.70
C VAL A 148 -21.60 25.41 6.21
N THR A 149 -20.69 25.86 5.36
CA THR A 149 -19.61 26.78 5.73
C THR A 149 -20.09 28.17 6.14
N SER A 150 -21.33 28.53 5.80
CA SER A 150 -21.92 29.82 6.15
C SER A 150 -22.45 29.88 7.58
N ILE A 151 -22.63 28.74 8.24
CA ILE A 151 -23.27 28.67 9.58
C ILE A 151 -22.46 27.85 10.60
N MET A 152 -21.53 27.02 10.17
CA MET A 152 -20.75 26.11 11.04
C MET A 152 -19.28 26.14 10.71
N ASP A 153 -18.45 26.25 11.74
CA ASP A 153 -16.99 26.13 11.67
C ASP A 153 -16.52 24.72 12.03
N ASP A 154 -17.38 23.94 12.71
CA ASP A 154 -17.10 22.56 13.12
C ASP A 154 -18.38 21.69 13.06
N LEU A 155 -18.17 20.37 13.03
CA LEU A 155 -19.23 19.37 13.09
C LEU A 155 -19.00 18.43 14.28
N SER A 156 -20.09 18.08 14.98
CA SER A 156 -20.02 17.03 16.00
C SER A 156 -19.79 15.65 15.36
N THR A 157 -19.29 14.70 16.16
CA THR A 157 -19.12 13.31 15.71
C THR A 157 -20.44 12.71 15.22
N GLU A 158 -21.56 13.02 15.88
CA GLU A 158 -22.89 12.55 15.52
C GLU A 158 -23.31 13.09 14.15
N GLN A 159 -23.07 14.38 13.90
CA GLN A 159 -23.35 15.00 12.59
C GLN A 159 -22.50 14.38 11.48
N ILE A 160 -21.21 14.15 11.74
CA ILE A 160 -20.31 13.48 10.80
C ILE A 160 -20.83 12.07 10.48
N VAL A 161 -21.20 11.29 11.50
CA VAL A 161 -21.74 9.95 11.31
C VAL A 161 -23.02 9.99 10.49
N ALA A 162 -23.95 10.90 10.78
CA ALA A 162 -25.23 11.04 10.07
C ALA A 162 -25.04 11.45 8.59
N LEU A 163 -24.06 12.32 8.30
CA LEU A 163 -23.69 12.70 6.93
C LEU A 163 -23.16 11.49 6.14
N PHE A 164 -22.13 10.82 6.66
CA PHE A 164 -21.44 9.73 5.95
C PHE A 164 -22.25 8.41 5.92
N SER A 165 -23.19 8.21 6.85
CA SER A 165 -24.15 7.09 6.80
C SER A 165 -25.31 7.34 5.84
N GLY A 166 -25.48 8.57 5.36
CA GLY A 166 -26.61 9.00 4.53
C GLY A 166 -27.93 9.10 5.29
N GLU A 167 -27.89 9.31 6.60
CA GLU A 167 -29.05 9.65 7.41
C GLU A 167 -29.58 11.02 7.02
N TYR A 168 -28.69 12.03 6.90
CA TYR A 168 -29.03 13.32 6.29
C TYR A 168 -29.02 13.19 4.77
N LYS A 169 -30.15 13.43 4.14
CA LYS A 169 -30.30 13.41 2.68
C LYS A 169 -30.06 14.79 2.08
N THR A 170 -30.46 15.82 2.82
CA THR A 170 -30.30 17.23 2.44
C THR A 170 -29.56 17.97 3.55
N TRP A 171 -28.95 19.09 3.22
CA TRP A 171 -28.33 19.97 4.22
C TRP A 171 -29.36 20.48 5.23
N HIS A 172 -30.64 20.65 4.82
CA HIS A 172 -31.73 21.02 5.70
C HIS A 172 -32.04 19.98 6.79
N ASP A 173 -31.77 18.70 6.54
CA ASP A 173 -31.94 17.63 7.54
C ASP A 173 -30.95 17.79 8.71
N MET A 174 -29.79 18.39 8.45
CA MET A 174 -28.77 18.66 9.46
C MET A 174 -29.08 19.93 10.25
N ASP A 175 -29.51 20.99 9.58
CA ASP A 175 -29.94 22.26 10.19
C ASP A 175 -31.01 22.95 9.33
N ALA A 176 -32.13 23.33 9.97
CA ALA A 176 -33.29 23.92 9.29
C ALA A 176 -33.02 25.29 8.62
N SER A 177 -31.89 25.94 8.93
CA SER A 177 -31.46 27.17 8.26
C SER A 177 -30.74 26.94 6.93
N LEU A 178 -30.31 25.71 6.67
CA LEU A 178 -29.65 25.32 5.44
C LEU A 178 -30.63 24.99 4.31
N PRO A 179 -30.22 25.08 3.04
CA PRO A 179 -31.08 24.75 1.91
C PRO A 179 -31.39 23.24 1.86
N ALA A 180 -32.56 22.91 1.27
CA ALA A 180 -32.96 21.53 1.00
C ALA A 180 -32.26 20.99 -0.27
N GLU A 181 -30.93 21.14 -0.34
CA GLU A 181 -30.08 20.60 -1.38
C GLU A 181 -29.51 19.27 -0.93
N ASP A 182 -29.30 18.33 -1.89
CA ASP A 182 -28.80 17.00 -1.59
C ASP A 182 -27.39 17.05 -0.99
N VAL A 183 -27.18 16.23 0.05
CA VAL A 183 -25.84 15.98 0.60
C VAL A 183 -25.11 15.02 -0.33
N VAL A 184 -23.91 15.42 -0.77
CA VAL A 184 -22.98 14.59 -1.55
C VAL A 184 -21.70 14.45 -0.75
N VAL A 185 -21.32 13.21 -0.39
CA VAL A 185 -20.12 12.85 0.35
C VAL A 185 -19.25 11.86 -0.41
#